data_a90924ead1e83d55a4c9f498083ca64e
#
_entry.id   a90924ead1e83d55a4c9f498083ca64e
#
_cell.length_a   1.000
_cell.length_b   1.000
_cell.length_c   1.000
_cell.angle_alpha   90.00
_cell.angle_beta   90.00
_cell.angle_gamma   90.00
#
_symmetry.space_group_name_H-M   'P 1'
#
loop_
_entity.id
_entity.type
_entity.pdbx_description
1 polymer ?
#
loop_
_entity_poly.entity_id
_entity_poly.type
_entity_poly.pdbx_seq_one_letter_code
_entity_poly.pdbx_strand_id
1 'polypeptide(L)'
;MSAPTLHSRTLLLAALTLFSLGVVKAASQETAPAAPDTPEAHLGKGYDDLKQDRYDAAVAEFRAALAADPGVSLRARFPLAVALFELHKSDEARQEFELVRREVGDHPNVFYYLGRLDLDDHQYPGAIRNLTQAVAKPPFPDTAYYLGYAYFKQGNLAAAEKWLKAASRLTPRDARVPYQLGLVYRKQGREQEATKTLALSEELRRRDANQSRLRMECRQKFDQGLREEARTVCEQLYDPDDADKLTELGTIYGQYGDLQAALKPLRRAAELAPQSPQMQYNLALTYYRLNQFEPAREALANSVKRWPDLFQLTSLYGAILAKLGQDLPAYQALHHAHQLNPQDPETANLLYVTTFGLAQKSKSAGQYADSLHYLEEASSLRPQEAEPHRWMAEIYTLTSRPAQAAEEKQKADRLTSPGGLP
;
A
#
# COMPACT_ATOMS: atom_id res chain seq x y z
N MET A 1 -24.56 3.82 -20.67
CA MET A 1 -24.05 4.50 -19.47
C MET A 1 -23.88 3.41 -18.41
N SER A 2 -22.69 2.86 -18.29
CA SER A 2 -22.38 1.78 -17.33
C SER A 2 -21.55 2.39 -16.22
N ALA A 3 -22.10 2.37 -15.00
CA ALA A 3 -21.37 2.81 -13.81
C ALA A 3 -20.12 1.92 -13.61
N PRO A 4 -18.98 2.47 -13.20
CA PRO A 4 -17.79 1.69 -12.93
C PRO A 4 -18.05 0.76 -11.75
N THR A 5 -17.87 -0.54 -11.98
CA THR A 5 -18.09 -1.57 -10.97
C THR A 5 -16.98 -1.53 -9.91
N LEU A 6 -17.37 -1.53 -8.66
CA LEU A 6 -16.53 -1.46 -7.43
C LEU A 6 -15.37 -2.49 -7.37
N HIS A 7 -15.35 -3.47 -8.26
CA HIS A 7 -14.39 -4.58 -8.25
C HIS A 7 -13.02 -4.28 -8.89
N SER A 8 -12.92 -3.24 -9.72
CA SER A 8 -11.60 -2.82 -10.22
C SER A 8 -10.75 -2.14 -9.16
N ARG A 9 -11.38 -1.59 -8.10
CA ARG A 9 -10.70 -0.88 -7.01
C ARG A 9 -9.83 -1.77 -6.12
N THR A 10 -10.23 -3.02 -5.90
CA THR A 10 -9.47 -3.96 -5.04
C THR A 10 -8.28 -4.59 -5.77
N LEU A 11 -8.33 -4.72 -7.08
CA LEU A 11 -7.32 -5.42 -7.87
C LEU A 11 -6.14 -4.54 -8.28
N LEU A 12 -6.36 -3.24 -8.45
CA LEU A 12 -5.25 -2.29 -8.66
C LEU A 12 -4.37 -2.16 -7.41
N LEU A 13 -4.98 -2.27 -6.25
CA LEU A 13 -4.30 -2.23 -4.96
C LEU A 13 -3.34 -3.42 -4.75
N ALA A 14 -3.63 -4.61 -5.25
CA ALA A 14 -2.76 -5.79 -5.06
C ALA A 14 -1.42 -5.70 -5.81
N ALA A 15 -1.33 -4.91 -6.87
CA ALA A 15 -0.07 -4.67 -7.60
C ALA A 15 0.68 -3.41 -7.14
N LEU A 16 0.01 -2.51 -6.37
CA LEU A 16 0.51 -1.19 -5.97
C LEU A 16 0.43 -0.94 -4.46
N THR A 17 -0.19 -1.85 -3.67
CA THR A 17 -0.47 -1.62 -2.25
C THR A 17 0.71 -1.91 -1.34
N LEU A 18 1.65 -1.02 -1.34
CA LEU A 18 2.62 -0.92 -0.25
C LEU A 18 2.73 0.49 0.33
N PHE A 19 1.82 1.41 0.02
CA PHE A 19 1.94 2.76 0.58
C PHE A 19 0.60 3.39 0.98
N SER A 20 0.60 3.94 2.17
CA SER A 20 -0.22 4.96 2.82
C SER A 20 -1.47 4.55 3.58
N LEU A 21 -1.42 4.77 4.88
CA LEU A 21 -2.48 5.27 5.73
C LEU A 21 -1.86 6.13 6.83
N GLY A 22 -1.64 7.40 6.50
CA GLY A 22 -1.41 8.45 7.47
C GLY A 22 -2.56 9.44 7.39
N VAL A 23 -3.53 9.35 8.29
CA VAL A 23 -4.49 10.45 8.52
C VAL A 23 -3.84 11.39 9.51
N VAL A 24 -3.24 12.47 9.02
CA VAL A 24 -2.89 13.65 9.81
C VAL A 24 -4.07 14.60 9.80
N LYS A 25 -4.59 14.87 10.99
CA LYS A 25 -5.51 15.97 11.27
C LYS A 25 -4.88 17.29 10.80
N ALA A 26 -5.64 18.07 10.05
CA ALA A 26 -5.24 19.40 9.61
C ALA A 26 -4.78 20.26 10.80
N ALA A 27 -3.50 20.49 10.87
CA ALA A 27 -2.90 21.62 11.56
C ALA A 27 -2.36 22.57 10.48
N SER A 28 -2.64 23.85 10.67
CA SER A 28 -2.25 25.03 9.89
C SER A 28 -1.12 24.83 8.89
N GLN A 29 -1.38 25.16 7.62
CA GLN A 29 -0.43 25.26 6.53
C GLN A 29 0.68 26.27 6.86
N GLU A 30 1.79 25.79 7.39
CA GLU A 30 3.08 26.36 7.05
C GLU A 30 3.53 25.68 5.75
N THR A 31 3.82 26.48 4.75
CA THR A 31 4.25 26.04 3.41
C THR A 31 5.54 25.23 3.56
N ALA A 32 5.40 23.90 3.52
CA ALA A 32 6.56 23.02 3.33
C ALA A 32 7.31 23.46 2.06
N PRO A 33 8.65 23.45 2.04
CA PRO A 33 9.41 23.72 0.83
C PRO A 33 8.89 22.81 -0.28
N ALA A 34 8.65 23.39 -1.46
CA ALA A 34 8.20 22.64 -2.63
C ALA A 34 9.12 21.43 -2.81
N ALA A 35 8.51 20.22 -2.89
CA ALA A 35 9.29 19.03 -3.17
C ALA A 35 10.14 19.27 -4.43
N PRO A 36 11.41 18.84 -4.45
CA PRO A 36 12.29 19.08 -5.58
C PRO A 36 11.65 18.59 -6.86
N ASP A 37 11.80 19.37 -7.95
CA ASP A 37 11.28 19.06 -9.29
C ASP A 37 12.19 17.99 -9.93
N THR A 38 12.14 16.76 -9.38
CA THR A 38 12.96 15.63 -9.81
C THR A 38 12.07 14.51 -10.37
N PRO A 39 12.60 13.69 -11.30
CA PRO A 39 11.87 12.55 -11.84
C PRO A 39 11.33 11.61 -10.75
N GLU A 40 12.11 11.38 -9.71
CA GLU A 40 11.73 10.53 -8.57
C GLU A 40 10.58 11.14 -7.76
N ALA A 41 10.58 12.45 -7.55
CA ALA A 41 9.50 13.14 -6.84
C ALA A 41 8.20 13.07 -7.63
N HIS A 42 8.24 13.27 -8.96
CA HIS A 42 7.11 13.08 -9.85
C HIS A 42 6.60 11.65 -9.86
N LEU A 43 7.50 10.64 -9.93
CA LEU A 43 7.09 9.24 -9.82
C LEU A 43 6.37 8.96 -8.49
N GLY A 44 6.92 9.43 -7.37
CA GLY A 44 6.30 9.27 -6.04
C GLY A 44 4.88 9.85 -5.99
N LYS A 45 4.71 11.11 -6.42
CA LYS A 45 3.39 11.78 -6.49
C LYS A 45 2.44 11.03 -7.43
N GLY A 46 2.90 10.64 -8.62
CA GLY A 46 2.09 9.91 -9.59
C GLY A 46 1.56 8.58 -9.04
N TYR A 47 2.40 7.82 -8.31
CA TYR A 47 1.96 6.61 -7.64
C TYR A 47 0.98 6.87 -6.49
N ASP A 48 1.14 7.96 -5.75
CA ASP A 48 0.22 8.33 -4.68
C ASP A 48 -1.13 8.81 -5.25
N ASP A 49 -1.11 9.51 -6.36
CA ASP A 49 -2.32 9.91 -7.10
C ASP A 49 -3.07 8.69 -7.65
N LEU A 50 -2.36 7.71 -8.24
CA LEU A 50 -2.97 6.45 -8.67
C LEU A 50 -3.66 5.71 -7.53
N LYS A 51 -3.02 5.62 -6.35
CA LYS A 51 -3.61 4.97 -5.18
C LYS A 51 -4.88 5.64 -4.69
N GLN A 52 -4.98 6.94 -4.93
CA GLN A 52 -6.13 7.76 -4.51
C GLN A 52 -7.17 7.95 -5.63
N ASP A 53 -7.08 7.16 -6.71
CA ASP A 53 -7.94 7.24 -7.91
C ASP A 53 -7.94 8.65 -8.56
N ARG A 54 -6.88 9.45 -8.34
CA ARG A 54 -6.69 10.76 -8.96
C ARG A 54 -5.96 10.61 -10.29
N TYR A 55 -6.60 9.95 -11.25
CA TYR A 55 -5.96 9.52 -12.49
C TYR A 55 -5.44 10.66 -13.36
N ASP A 56 -6.16 11.81 -13.44
CA ASP A 56 -5.68 12.96 -14.20
C ASP A 56 -4.41 13.56 -13.60
N ALA A 57 -4.31 13.65 -12.27
CA ALA A 57 -3.11 14.09 -11.58
C ALA A 57 -1.97 13.09 -11.79
N ALA A 58 -2.24 11.79 -11.66
CA ALA A 58 -1.25 10.74 -11.91
C ALA A 58 -0.67 10.82 -13.33
N VAL A 59 -1.52 11.04 -14.35
CA VAL A 59 -1.08 11.24 -15.75
C VAL A 59 -0.14 12.42 -15.87
N ALA A 60 -0.47 13.56 -15.23
CA ALA A 60 0.37 14.75 -15.25
C ALA A 60 1.75 14.50 -14.64
N GLU A 61 1.79 13.85 -13.47
CA GLU A 61 3.02 13.56 -12.74
C GLU A 61 3.90 12.54 -13.49
N PHE A 62 3.34 11.45 -14.01
CA PHE A 62 4.14 10.50 -14.80
C PHE A 62 4.68 11.10 -16.11
N ARG A 63 3.93 11.99 -16.76
CA ARG A 63 4.44 12.73 -17.93
C ARG A 63 5.55 13.70 -17.56
N ALA A 64 5.44 14.38 -16.42
CA ALA A 64 6.50 15.24 -15.91
C ALA A 64 7.78 14.45 -15.60
N ALA A 65 7.65 13.28 -14.95
CA ALA A 65 8.77 12.39 -14.70
C ALA A 65 9.49 11.97 -15.99
N LEU A 66 8.74 11.57 -17.03
CA LEU A 66 9.27 11.18 -18.34
C LEU A 66 9.92 12.34 -19.10
N ALA A 67 9.40 13.55 -18.94
CA ALA A 67 9.95 14.75 -19.56
C ALA A 67 11.26 15.18 -18.88
N ALA A 68 11.35 15.04 -17.55
CA ALA A 68 12.53 15.36 -16.77
C ALA A 68 13.68 14.36 -17.00
N ASP A 69 13.37 13.05 -17.08
CA ASP A 69 14.34 11.99 -17.36
C ASP A 69 13.68 10.81 -18.12
N PRO A 70 13.97 10.64 -19.42
CA PRO A 70 13.53 9.46 -20.16
C PRO A 70 14.01 8.11 -19.59
N GLY A 71 15.07 8.12 -18.76
CA GLY A 71 15.61 6.91 -18.12
C GLY A 71 14.64 6.27 -17.11
N VAL A 72 13.64 7.01 -16.63
CA VAL A 72 12.59 6.46 -15.76
C VAL A 72 11.46 5.76 -16.51
N SER A 73 11.59 5.57 -17.84
CA SER A 73 10.57 5.02 -18.73
C SER A 73 9.88 3.77 -18.17
N LEU A 74 10.64 2.76 -17.75
CA LEU A 74 10.09 1.51 -17.23
C LEU A 74 9.23 1.69 -15.96
N ARG A 75 9.54 2.71 -15.15
CA ARG A 75 8.81 2.99 -13.90
C ARG A 75 7.61 3.89 -14.10
N ALA A 76 7.62 4.72 -15.16
CA ALA A 76 6.60 5.73 -15.41
C ALA A 76 5.54 5.30 -16.43
N ARG A 77 5.92 4.63 -17.53
CA ARG A 77 5.01 4.36 -18.66
C ARG A 77 3.91 3.37 -18.33
N PHE A 78 4.21 2.28 -17.63
CA PHE A 78 3.17 1.31 -17.29
C PHE A 78 2.08 1.93 -16.38
N PRO A 79 2.42 2.60 -15.26
CA PRO A 79 1.41 3.27 -14.44
C PRO A 79 0.71 4.44 -15.16
N LEU A 80 1.41 5.17 -16.06
CA LEU A 80 0.78 6.16 -16.94
C LEU A 80 -0.29 5.51 -17.82
N ALA A 81 0.05 4.39 -18.48
CA ALA A 81 -0.89 3.66 -19.33
C ALA A 81 -2.11 3.16 -18.53
N VAL A 82 -1.90 2.70 -17.29
CA VAL A 82 -3.00 2.31 -16.39
C VAL A 82 -3.89 3.51 -16.05
N ALA A 83 -3.30 4.67 -15.70
CA ALA A 83 -4.07 5.88 -15.40
C ALA A 83 -4.90 6.34 -16.61
N LEU A 84 -4.31 6.32 -17.80
CA LEU A 84 -5.00 6.64 -19.06
C LEU A 84 -6.14 5.65 -19.37
N PHE A 85 -5.92 4.36 -19.09
CA PHE A 85 -6.95 3.32 -19.23
C PHE A 85 -8.14 3.59 -18.29
N GLU A 86 -7.90 3.93 -17.04
CA GLU A 86 -8.97 4.24 -16.07
C GLU A 86 -9.72 5.54 -16.43
N LEU A 87 -9.05 6.48 -17.09
CA LEU A 87 -9.67 7.69 -17.66
C LEU A 87 -10.42 7.43 -18.98
N HIS A 88 -10.49 6.20 -19.46
CA HIS A 88 -11.07 5.84 -20.77
C HIS A 88 -10.41 6.55 -21.97
N LYS A 89 -9.14 6.96 -21.84
CA LYS A 89 -8.32 7.51 -22.93
C LYS A 89 -7.66 6.35 -23.70
N SER A 90 -8.51 5.55 -24.37
CA SER A 90 -8.13 4.23 -24.92
C SER A 90 -6.95 4.30 -25.90
N ASP A 91 -6.93 5.30 -26.79
CA ASP A 91 -5.85 5.43 -27.79
C ASP A 91 -4.51 5.75 -27.13
N GLU A 92 -4.49 6.69 -26.17
CA GLU A 92 -3.27 7.07 -25.44
C GLU A 92 -2.79 5.91 -24.57
N ALA A 93 -3.71 5.23 -23.86
CA ALA A 93 -3.39 4.06 -23.07
C ALA A 93 -2.75 2.95 -23.91
N ARG A 94 -3.33 2.66 -25.09
CA ARG A 94 -2.81 1.67 -26.04
C ARG A 94 -1.40 2.01 -26.50
N GLN A 95 -1.16 3.28 -26.86
CA GLN A 95 0.17 3.75 -27.28
C GLN A 95 1.21 3.51 -26.17
N GLU A 96 0.90 3.89 -24.93
CA GLU A 96 1.83 3.69 -23.81
C GLU A 96 2.04 2.21 -23.48
N PHE A 97 0.99 1.35 -23.49
CA PHE A 97 1.17 -0.09 -23.33
C PHE A 97 2.02 -0.74 -24.40
N GLU A 98 1.88 -0.31 -25.67
CA GLU A 98 2.72 -0.80 -26.76
C GLU A 98 4.18 -0.33 -26.64
N LEU A 99 4.42 0.88 -26.10
CA LEU A 99 5.78 1.34 -25.79
C LEU A 99 6.38 0.49 -24.67
N VAL A 100 5.64 0.23 -23.58
CA VAL A 100 6.06 -0.67 -22.52
C VAL A 100 6.41 -2.06 -23.08
N ARG A 101 5.55 -2.61 -23.96
CA ARG A 101 5.80 -3.92 -24.59
C ARG A 101 7.08 -3.97 -25.40
N ARG A 102 7.44 -2.88 -26.10
CA ARG A 102 8.71 -2.80 -26.85
C ARG A 102 9.92 -2.79 -25.92
N GLU A 103 9.79 -2.21 -24.74
CA GLU A 103 10.90 -2.09 -23.78
C GLU A 103 11.10 -3.37 -22.95
N VAL A 104 10.00 -3.98 -22.44
CA VAL A 104 10.06 -5.12 -21.52
C VAL A 104 9.77 -6.46 -22.18
N GLY A 105 9.37 -6.46 -23.46
CA GLY A 105 8.91 -7.66 -24.17
C GLY A 105 7.48 -8.07 -23.77
N ASP A 106 7.19 -9.34 -23.99
CA ASP A 106 5.88 -9.92 -23.75
C ASP A 106 5.63 -10.11 -22.25
N HIS A 107 4.85 -9.21 -21.66
CA HIS A 107 4.52 -9.25 -20.24
C HIS A 107 3.00 -9.46 -20.01
N PRO A 108 2.58 -10.39 -19.14
CA PRO A 108 1.16 -10.70 -18.92
C PRO A 108 0.28 -9.50 -18.57
N ASN A 109 0.78 -8.55 -17.77
CA ASN A 109 0.03 -7.34 -17.41
C ASN A 109 -0.27 -6.49 -18.65
N VAL A 110 0.68 -6.32 -19.55
CA VAL A 110 0.51 -5.54 -20.79
C VAL A 110 -0.53 -6.21 -21.68
N PHE A 111 -0.44 -7.53 -21.87
CA PHE A 111 -1.44 -8.28 -22.63
C PHE A 111 -2.84 -8.22 -22.03
N TYR A 112 -2.96 -8.20 -20.71
CA TYR A 112 -4.25 -8.05 -20.03
C TYR A 112 -4.91 -6.72 -20.41
N TYR A 113 -4.19 -5.59 -20.29
CA TYR A 113 -4.75 -4.28 -20.59
C TYR A 113 -4.99 -4.10 -22.09
N LEU A 114 -4.06 -4.51 -22.97
CA LEU A 114 -4.28 -4.50 -24.40
C LEU A 114 -5.51 -5.33 -24.81
N GLY A 115 -5.68 -6.50 -24.20
CA GLY A 115 -6.86 -7.34 -24.45
C GLY A 115 -8.15 -6.72 -23.96
N ARG A 116 -8.13 -5.95 -22.88
CA ARG A 116 -9.30 -5.19 -22.40
C ARG A 116 -9.63 -4.02 -23.32
N LEU A 117 -8.62 -3.27 -23.76
CA LEU A 117 -8.80 -2.21 -24.78
C LEU A 117 -9.38 -2.78 -26.08
N ASP A 118 -8.91 -3.96 -26.52
CA ASP A 118 -9.47 -4.63 -27.69
C ASP A 118 -10.94 -5.03 -27.49
N LEU A 119 -11.35 -5.40 -26.26
CA LEU A 119 -12.76 -5.66 -25.93
C LEU A 119 -13.62 -4.40 -26.02
N ASP A 120 -13.13 -3.28 -25.48
CA ASP A 120 -13.82 -1.99 -25.52
C ASP A 120 -13.99 -1.50 -26.95
N ASP A 121 -12.98 -1.72 -27.81
CA ASP A 121 -12.99 -1.41 -29.24
C ASP A 121 -13.72 -2.47 -30.09
N HIS A 122 -14.34 -3.48 -29.47
CA HIS A 122 -15.02 -4.59 -30.14
C HIS A 122 -14.12 -5.43 -31.06
N GLN A 123 -12.81 -5.38 -30.88
CA GLN A 123 -11.81 -6.14 -31.63
C GLN A 123 -11.61 -7.54 -31.00
N TYR A 124 -12.67 -8.36 -31.00
CA TYR A 124 -12.69 -9.66 -30.28
C TYR A 124 -11.55 -10.61 -30.66
N PRO A 125 -11.13 -10.73 -31.94
CA PRO A 125 -9.96 -11.55 -32.30
C PRO A 125 -8.67 -11.03 -31.65
N GLY A 126 -8.48 -9.72 -31.55
CA GLY A 126 -7.35 -9.09 -30.86
C GLY A 126 -7.40 -9.38 -29.35
N ALA A 127 -8.55 -9.14 -28.74
CA ALA A 127 -8.79 -9.43 -27.33
C ALA A 127 -8.47 -10.88 -26.97
N ILE A 128 -8.90 -11.84 -27.78
CA ILE A 128 -8.62 -13.25 -27.58
C ILE A 128 -7.12 -13.52 -27.65
N ARG A 129 -6.41 -12.99 -28.65
CA ARG A 129 -4.95 -13.17 -28.74
C ARG A 129 -4.23 -12.65 -27.52
N ASN A 130 -4.49 -11.41 -27.12
CA ASN A 130 -3.84 -10.76 -25.99
C ASN A 130 -4.20 -11.45 -24.68
N LEU A 131 -5.49 -11.68 -24.39
CA LEU A 131 -5.93 -12.32 -23.15
C LEU A 131 -5.48 -13.79 -23.03
N THR A 132 -5.28 -14.49 -24.16
CA THR A 132 -4.70 -15.84 -24.14
C THR A 132 -3.24 -15.83 -23.69
N GLN A 133 -2.47 -14.81 -24.05
CA GLN A 133 -1.12 -14.64 -23.54
C GLN A 133 -1.15 -14.29 -22.04
N ALA A 134 -2.05 -13.37 -21.63
CA ALA A 134 -2.19 -12.99 -20.23
C ALA A 134 -2.60 -14.14 -19.30
N VAL A 135 -3.53 -15.01 -19.74
CA VAL A 135 -4.06 -16.10 -18.91
C VAL A 135 -3.08 -17.25 -18.67
N ALA A 136 -2.01 -17.35 -19.45
CA ALA A 136 -0.94 -18.33 -19.22
C ALA A 136 -0.22 -18.07 -17.87
N LYS A 137 -0.09 -16.80 -17.48
CA LYS A 137 0.38 -16.35 -16.16
C LYS A 137 -0.50 -15.18 -15.73
N PRO A 138 -1.71 -15.45 -15.22
CA PRO A 138 -2.74 -14.44 -15.07
C PRO A 138 -2.32 -13.35 -14.08
N PRO A 139 -2.26 -12.07 -14.52
CA PRO A 139 -1.88 -10.97 -13.65
C PRO A 139 -3.00 -10.62 -12.65
N PHE A 140 -4.27 -10.90 -13.04
CA PHE A 140 -5.45 -10.64 -12.23
C PHE A 140 -6.41 -11.82 -12.25
N PRO A 141 -7.16 -12.06 -11.14
CA PRO A 141 -8.11 -13.16 -11.03
C PRO A 141 -9.22 -13.15 -12.09
N ASP A 142 -9.57 -11.97 -12.63
CA ASP A 142 -10.62 -11.81 -13.64
C ASP A 142 -10.12 -11.95 -15.10
N THR A 143 -8.83 -12.25 -15.30
CA THR A 143 -8.27 -12.46 -16.66
C THR A 143 -9.05 -13.53 -17.42
N ALA A 144 -9.40 -14.64 -16.76
CA ALA A 144 -10.20 -15.72 -17.36
C ALA A 144 -11.63 -15.27 -17.72
N TYR A 145 -12.22 -14.37 -16.93
CA TYR A 145 -13.52 -13.78 -17.23
C TYR A 145 -13.50 -13.01 -18.55
N TYR A 146 -12.54 -12.10 -18.72
CA TYR A 146 -12.44 -11.30 -19.93
C TYR A 146 -12.16 -12.14 -21.18
N LEU A 147 -11.35 -13.20 -21.05
CA LEU A 147 -11.11 -14.13 -22.15
C LEU A 147 -12.40 -14.89 -22.51
N GLY A 148 -13.15 -15.38 -21.52
CA GLY A 148 -14.45 -16.01 -21.71
C GLY A 148 -15.48 -15.07 -22.34
N TYR A 149 -15.48 -13.81 -21.91
CA TYR A 149 -16.34 -12.77 -22.49
C TYR A 149 -15.98 -12.45 -23.95
N ALA A 150 -14.69 -12.39 -24.29
CA ALA A 150 -14.23 -12.19 -25.68
C ALA A 150 -14.71 -13.33 -26.58
N TYR A 151 -14.57 -14.59 -26.15
CA TYR A 151 -15.09 -15.74 -26.90
C TYR A 151 -16.62 -15.73 -27.05
N PHE A 152 -17.35 -15.32 -26.00
CA PHE A 152 -18.80 -15.17 -26.09
C PHE A 152 -19.20 -14.14 -27.15
N LYS A 153 -18.51 -13.00 -27.18
CA LYS A 153 -18.76 -11.92 -28.15
C LYS A 153 -18.41 -12.36 -29.57
N GLN A 154 -17.38 -13.18 -29.73
CA GLN A 154 -17.03 -13.78 -31.02
C GLN A 154 -18.01 -14.89 -31.46
N GLY A 155 -18.87 -15.39 -30.57
CA GLY A 155 -19.82 -16.47 -30.86
C GLY A 155 -19.26 -17.88 -30.59
N ASN A 156 -18.04 -18.02 -30.09
CA ASN A 156 -17.49 -19.32 -29.70
C ASN A 156 -17.95 -19.72 -28.30
N LEU A 157 -19.18 -20.26 -28.24
CA LEU A 157 -19.84 -20.59 -26.98
C LEU A 157 -19.12 -21.68 -26.17
N ALA A 158 -18.46 -22.64 -26.84
CA ALA A 158 -17.74 -23.71 -26.15
C ALA A 158 -16.49 -23.16 -25.44
N ALA A 159 -15.71 -22.32 -26.10
CA ALA A 159 -14.56 -21.67 -25.48
C ALA A 159 -14.98 -20.66 -24.39
N ALA A 160 -16.07 -19.92 -24.59
CA ALA A 160 -16.65 -19.03 -23.60
C ALA A 160 -17.03 -19.79 -22.31
N GLU A 161 -17.74 -20.91 -22.43
CA GLU A 161 -18.11 -21.74 -21.28
C GLU A 161 -16.87 -22.24 -20.53
N LYS A 162 -15.86 -22.74 -21.24
CA LYS A 162 -14.60 -23.20 -20.65
C LYS A 162 -13.96 -22.14 -19.77
N TRP A 163 -13.77 -20.94 -20.29
CA TRP A 163 -13.07 -19.86 -19.60
C TRP A 163 -13.90 -19.21 -18.49
N LEU A 164 -15.22 -19.08 -18.67
CA LEU A 164 -16.10 -18.59 -17.62
C LEU A 164 -16.22 -19.59 -16.45
N LYS A 165 -16.17 -20.89 -16.70
CA LYS A 165 -16.05 -21.91 -15.63
C LYS A 165 -14.69 -21.82 -14.91
N ALA A 166 -13.62 -21.51 -15.61
CA ALA A 166 -12.34 -21.22 -14.95
C ALA A 166 -12.42 -19.96 -14.09
N ALA A 167 -13.02 -18.88 -14.60
CA ALA A 167 -13.25 -17.65 -13.86
C ALA A 167 -14.08 -17.87 -12.59
N SER A 168 -15.14 -18.69 -12.65
CA SER A 168 -15.99 -18.97 -11.48
C SER A 168 -15.26 -19.66 -10.32
N ARG A 169 -14.17 -20.37 -10.60
CA ARG A 169 -13.31 -20.98 -9.58
C ARG A 169 -12.35 -19.96 -8.96
N LEU A 170 -11.88 -19.00 -9.74
CA LEU A 170 -10.94 -17.97 -9.31
C LEU A 170 -11.64 -16.83 -8.58
N THR A 171 -12.84 -16.47 -9.05
CA THR A 171 -13.65 -15.38 -8.53
C THR A 171 -15.09 -15.85 -8.24
N PRO A 172 -15.31 -16.73 -7.26
CA PRO A 172 -16.63 -17.37 -7.03
C PRO A 172 -17.72 -16.39 -6.58
N ARG A 173 -17.34 -15.20 -6.13
CA ARG A 173 -18.26 -14.15 -5.68
C ARG A 173 -18.50 -13.06 -6.72
N ASP A 174 -17.85 -13.09 -7.87
CA ASP A 174 -18.04 -12.11 -8.94
C ASP A 174 -19.35 -12.40 -9.71
N ALA A 175 -20.37 -11.59 -9.48
CA ALA A 175 -21.69 -11.72 -10.09
C ALA A 175 -21.68 -11.65 -11.63
N ARG A 176 -20.64 -11.04 -12.24
CA ARG A 176 -20.48 -10.95 -13.69
C ARG A 176 -20.28 -12.34 -14.31
N VAL A 177 -19.54 -13.21 -13.61
CA VAL A 177 -19.18 -14.53 -14.11
C VAL A 177 -20.43 -15.42 -14.30
N PRO A 178 -21.28 -15.68 -13.29
CA PRO A 178 -22.50 -16.47 -13.48
C PRO A 178 -23.49 -15.77 -14.42
N TYR A 179 -23.55 -14.44 -14.46
CA TYR A 179 -24.36 -13.74 -15.45
C TYR A 179 -23.96 -14.11 -16.87
N GLN A 180 -22.66 -13.96 -17.17
CA GLN A 180 -22.15 -14.22 -18.51
C GLN A 180 -22.25 -15.70 -18.89
N LEU A 181 -22.00 -16.60 -17.92
CA LEU A 181 -22.16 -18.04 -18.13
C LEU A 181 -23.62 -18.45 -18.37
N GLY A 182 -24.57 -17.80 -17.69
CA GLY A 182 -26.00 -17.99 -17.91
C GLY A 182 -26.42 -17.56 -19.33
N LEU A 183 -25.85 -16.47 -19.86
CA LEU A 183 -26.06 -16.06 -21.24
C LEU A 183 -25.50 -17.06 -22.25
N VAL A 184 -24.34 -17.67 -21.96
CA VAL A 184 -23.76 -18.75 -22.78
C VAL A 184 -24.71 -19.94 -22.82
N TYR A 185 -25.20 -20.43 -21.67
CA TYR A 185 -26.12 -21.56 -21.57
C TYR A 185 -27.43 -21.29 -22.33
N ARG A 186 -28.00 -20.08 -22.20
CA ARG A 186 -29.20 -19.68 -22.93
C ARG A 186 -28.99 -19.74 -24.44
N LYS A 187 -27.85 -19.25 -24.95
CA LYS A 187 -27.49 -19.34 -26.37
C LYS A 187 -27.26 -20.78 -26.85
N GLN A 188 -26.89 -21.69 -25.95
CA GLN A 188 -26.74 -23.13 -26.21
C GLN A 188 -28.06 -23.90 -26.12
N GLY A 189 -29.20 -23.28 -25.76
CA GLY A 189 -30.48 -23.91 -25.54
C GLY A 189 -30.60 -24.70 -24.20
N ARG A 190 -29.66 -24.47 -23.27
CA ARG A 190 -29.59 -25.13 -21.95
C ARG A 190 -30.33 -24.29 -20.91
N GLU A 191 -31.64 -24.20 -21.04
CA GLU A 191 -32.47 -23.25 -20.28
C GLU A 191 -32.46 -23.48 -18.76
N GLN A 192 -32.40 -24.72 -18.28
CA GLN A 192 -32.36 -25.02 -16.83
C GLN A 192 -31.06 -24.50 -16.21
N GLU A 193 -29.91 -24.71 -16.87
CA GLU A 193 -28.60 -24.24 -16.42
C GLU A 193 -28.53 -22.74 -16.51
N ALA A 194 -29.07 -22.14 -17.56
CA ALA A 194 -29.15 -20.69 -17.72
C ALA A 194 -29.92 -20.05 -16.55
N THR A 195 -31.11 -20.56 -16.25
CA THR A 195 -31.97 -20.04 -15.17
C THR A 195 -31.27 -20.15 -13.81
N LYS A 196 -30.70 -21.30 -13.49
CA LYS A 196 -29.93 -21.48 -12.23
C LYS A 196 -28.74 -20.52 -12.12
N THR A 197 -28.00 -20.37 -13.18
CA THR A 197 -26.78 -19.57 -13.17
C THR A 197 -27.09 -18.05 -13.13
N LEU A 198 -28.14 -17.60 -13.82
CA LEU A 198 -28.64 -16.24 -13.75
C LEU A 198 -29.18 -15.90 -12.35
N ALA A 199 -29.89 -16.82 -11.72
CA ALA A 199 -30.38 -16.65 -10.34
C ALA A 199 -29.22 -16.48 -9.35
N LEU A 200 -28.15 -17.25 -9.51
CA LEU A 200 -26.91 -17.06 -8.72
C LEU A 200 -26.31 -15.66 -8.91
N SER A 201 -26.25 -15.16 -10.15
CA SER A 201 -25.78 -13.81 -10.42
C SER A 201 -26.60 -12.75 -9.69
N GLU A 202 -27.93 -12.89 -9.71
CA GLU A 202 -28.82 -11.94 -9.04
C GLU A 202 -28.67 -12.00 -7.51
N GLU A 203 -28.50 -13.18 -6.95
CA GLU A 203 -28.22 -13.36 -5.52
C GLU A 203 -26.91 -12.67 -5.11
N LEU A 204 -25.83 -12.86 -5.89
CA LEU A 204 -24.54 -12.21 -5.63
C LEU A 204 -24.67 -10.69 -5.71
N ARG A 205 -25.33 -10.14 -6.74
CA ARG A 205 -25.58 -8.70 -6.87
C ARG A 205 -26.34 -8.13 -5.67
N ARG A 206 -27.39 -8.82 -5.26
CA ARG A 206 -28.18 -8.42 -4.09
C ARG A 206 -27.34 -8.43 -2.82
N ARG A 207 -26.49 -9.45 -2.66
CA ARG A 207 -25.53 -9.52 -1.55
C ARG A 207 -24.57 -8.34 -1.56
N ASP A 208 -23.98 -8.02 -2.72
CA ASP A 208 -23.03 -6.90 -2.86
C ASP A 208 -23.71 -5.55 -2.60
N ALA A 209 -24.92 -5.36 -3.12
CA ALA A 209 -25.70 -4.14 -2.87
C ALA A 209 -26.04 -3.99 -1.38
N ASN A 210 -26.41 -5.07 -0.71
CA ASN A 210 -26.66 -5.06 0.74
C ASN A 210 -25.38 -4.76 1.54
N GLN A 211 -24.26 -5.35 1.16
CA GLN A 211 -22.97 -5.08 1.78
C GLN A 211 -22.57 -3.61 1.62
N SER A 212 -22.77 -3.03 0.43
CA SER A 212 -22.48 -1.62 0.17
C SER A 212 -23.38 -0.68 0.99
N ARG A 213 -24.67 -1.01 1.11
CA ARG A 213 -25.61 -0.28 1.97
C ARG A 213 -25.17 -0.34 3.43
N LEU A 214 -24.86 -1.53 3.95
CA LEU A 214 -24.41 -1.71 5.33
C LEU A 214 -23.11 -0.93 5.63
N ARG A 215 -22.15 -0.91 4.69
CA ARG A 215 -20.92 -0.10 4.83
C ARG A 215 -21.22 1.39 4.97
N MET A 216 -22.11 1.89 4.12
CA MET A 216 -22.50 3.29 4.15
C MET A 216 -23.21 3.62 5.46
N GLU A 217 -24.16 2.80 5.89
CA GLU A 217 -24.90 2.96 7.15
C GLU A 217 -23.98 2.88 8.37
N CYS A 218 -23.03 1.92 8.38
CA CYS A 218 -22.01 1.79 9.43
C CYS A 218 -21.19 3.08 9.59
N ARG A 219 -20.65 3.64 8.48
CA ARG A 219 -19.90 4.90 8.50
C ARG A 219 -20.77 6.08 8.93
N GLN A 220 -21.98 6.19 8.39
CA GLN A 220 -22.92 7.25 8.74
C GLN A 220 -23.25 7.27 10.24
N LYS A 221 -23.44 6.10 10.85
CA LYS A 221 -23.68 6.00 12.31
C LYS A 221 -22.48 6.48 13.11
N PHE A 222 -21.27 6.15 12.69
CA PHE A 222 -20.05 6.68 13.30
C PHE A 222 -19.92 8.20 13.14
N ASP A 223 -20.21 8.74 11.96
CA ASP A 223 -20.19 10.18 11.68
C ASP A 223 -21.19 10.94 12.56
N GLN A 224 -22.31 10.31 12.89
CA GLN A 224 -23.33 10.83 13.82
C GLN A 224 -22.95 10.68 15.31
N GLY A 225 -21.83 10.02 15.63
CA GLY A 225 -21.42 9.74 17.00
C GLY A 225 -22.16 8.59 17.68
N LEU A 226 -23.01 7.86 16.96
CA LEU A 226 -23.84 6.74 17.44
C LEU A 226 -23.04 5.43 17.45
N ARG A 227 -22.01 5.35 18.32
CA ARG A 227 -21.01 4.27 18.29
C ARG A 227 -21.59 2.87 18.45
N GLU A 228 -22.51 2.66 19.38
CA GLU A 228 -23.09 1.33 19.62
C GLU A 228 -24.00 0.87 18.47
N GLU A 229 -24.76 1.80 17.88
CA GLU A 229 -25.56 1.52 16.70
C GLU A 229 -24.64 1.23 15.49
N ALA A 230 -23.56 2.00 15.34
CA ALA A 230 -22.54 1.76 14.32
C ALA A 230 -21.95 0.36 14.43
N ARG A 231 -21.54 -0.08 15.62
CA ARG A 231 -21.05 -1.44 15.87
C ARG A 231 -22.05 -2.51 15.45
N THR A 232 -23.32 -2.34 15.84
CA THR A 232 -24.39 -3.27 15.50
C THR A 232 -24.58 -3.44 13.98
N VAL A 233 -24.50 -2.33 13.23
CA VAL A 233 -24.57 -2.37 11.77
C VAL A 233 -23.29 -2.96 11.18
N CYS A 234 -22.12 -2.52 11.66
CA CYS A 234 -20.83 -2.97 11.16
C CYS A 234 -20.59 -4.49 11.38
N GLU A 235 -21.08 -5.06 12.48
CA GLU A 235 -20.98 -6.50 12.72
C GLU A 235 -21.66 -7.36 11.63
N GLN A 236 -22.66 -6.83 10.93
CA GLN A 236 -23.28 -7.50 9.80
C GLN A 236 -22.36 -7.59 8.56
N LEU A 237 -21.27 -6.81 8.54
CA LEU A 237 -20.25 -6.87 7.50
C LEU A 237 -19.21 -7.96 7.76
N TYR A 238 -19.21 -8.56 8.95
CA TYR A 238 -18.22 -9.58 9.32
C TYR A 238 -18.42 -10.86 8.50
N ASP A 239 -17.43 -11.19 7.68
CA ASP A 239 -17.39 -12.42 6.87
C ASP A 239 -16.13 -13.21 7.30
N PRO A 240 -16.27 -14.29 8.09
CA PRO A 240 -15.15 -14.99 8.71
C PRO A 240 -14.20 -15.67 7.71
N ASP A 241 -14.61 -15.79 6.45
CA ASP A 241 -13.87 -16.49 5.40
C ASP A 241 -13.34 -15.55 4.30
N ASP A 242 -13.48 -14.23 4.50
CA ASP A 242 -13.03 -13.21 3.54
C ASP A 242 -12.08 -12.23 4.19
N ALA A 243 -10.77 -12.44 3.95
CA ALA A 243 -9.72 -11.64 4.57
C ALA A 243 -9.77 -10.15 4.16
N ASP A 244 -10.18 -9.85 2.93
CA ASP A 244 -10.27 -8.47 2.44
C ASP A 244 -11.42 -7.71 3.09
N LYS A 245 -12.60 -8.32 3.21
CA LYS A 245 -13.74 -7.73 3.91
C LYS A 245 -13.48 -7.54 5.40
N LEU A 246 -12.81 -8.49 6.02
CA LEU A 246 -12.39 -8.38 7.42
C LEU A 246 -11.41 -7.23 7.60
N THR A 247 -10.46 -7.07 6.67
CA THR A 247 -9.50 -5.95 6.68
C THR A 247 -10.23 -4.62 6.50
N GLU A 248 -11.18 -4.55 5.57
CA GLU A 248 -12.02 -3.37 5.35
C GLU A 248 -12.81 -3.01 6.62
N LEU A 249 -13.46 -3.98 7.25
CA LEU A 249 -14.21 -3.77 8.49
C LEU A 249 -13.31 -3.27 9.62
N GLY A 250 -12.14 -3.88 9.80
CA GLY A 250 -11.16 -3.44 10.78
C GLY A 250 -10.65 -2.02 10.50
N THR A 251 -10.47 -1.68 9.23
CA THR A 251 -10.07 -0.33 8.82
C THR A 251 -11.16 0.70 9.12
N ILE A 252 -12.43 0.38 8.89
CA ILE A 252 -13.55 1.25 9.27
C ILE A 252 -13.49 1.53 10.77
N TYR A 253 -13.44 0.51 11.61
CA TYR A 253 -13.33 0.70 13.06
C TYR A 253 -12.10 1.54 13.45
N GLY A 254 -10.94 1.29 12.81
CA GLY A 254 -9.70 2.02 13.05
C GLY A 254 -9.78 3.51 12.70
N GLN A 255 -10.46 3.86 11.59
CA GLN A 255 -10.69 5.25 11.15
C GLN A 255 -11.52 6.04 12.16
N TYR A 256 -12.49 5.42 12.79
CA TYR A 256 -13.34 6.04 13.81
C TYR A 256 -12.80 5.89 15.25
N GLY A 257 -11.58 5.39 15.40
CA GLY A 257 -10.92 5.25 16.71
C GLY A 257 -11.48 4.11 17.57
N ASP A 258 -12.27 3.21 17.01
CA ASP A 258 -12.78 2.05 17.70
C ASP A 258 -11.81 0.86 17.57
N LEU A 259 -10.63 1.07 18.13
CA LEU A 259 -9.51 0.13 17.96
C LEU A 259 -9.78 -1.26 18.56
N GLN A 260 -10.56 -1.32 19.65
CA GLN A 260 -10.92 -2.61 20.25
C GLN A 260 -11.82 -3.45 19.34
N ALA A 261 -12.81 -2.81 18.71
CA ALA A 261 -13.68 -3.48 17.75
C ALA A 261 -12.92 -3.91 16.48
N ALA A 262 -11.88 -3.15 16.09
CA ALA A 262 -11.03 -3.47 14.94
C ALA A 262 -10.23 -4.77 15.12
N LEU A 263 -9.86 -5.15 16.35
CA LEU A 263 -9.00 -6.32 16.60
C LEU A 263 -9.60 -7.64 16.11
N LYS A 264 -10.89 -7.87 16.34
CA LYS A 264 -11.54 -9.14 15.95
C LYS A 264 -11.44 -9.41 14.45
N PRO A 265 -11.90 -8.49 13.56
CA PRO A 265 -11.79 -8.70 12.13
C PRO A 265 -10.34 -8.70 11.63
N LEU A 266 -9.46 -7.82 12.13
CA LEU A 266 -8.06 -7.76 11.66
C LEU A 266 -7.27 -9.01 12.06
N ARG A 267 -7.49 -9.56 13.25
CA ARG A 267 -6.88 -10.83 13.66
C ARG A 267 -7.30 -11.95 12.72
N ARG A 268 -8.59 -12.06 12.46
CA ARG A 268 -9.10 -13.09 11.55
C ARG A 268 -8.57 -12.93 10.13
N ALA A 269 -8.48 -11.70 9.62
CA ALA A 269 -7.86 -11.41 8.32
C ALA A 269 -6.39 -11.88 8.27
N ALA A 270 -5.62 -11.57 9.29
CA ALA A 270 -4.21 -11.97 9.40
C ALA A 270 -4.02 -13.49 9.50
N GLU A 271 -4.97 -14.20 10.13
CA GLU A 271 -4.99 -15.69 10.16
C GLU A 271 -5.29 -16.30 8.80
N LEU A 272 -6.25 -15.73 8.04
CA LEU A 272 -6.63 -16.23 6.71
C LEU A 272 -5.54 -15.97 5.66
N ALA A 273 -4.81 -14.87 5.80
CA ALA A 273 -3.77 -14.47 4.85
C ALA A 273 -2.43 -14.16 5.57
N PRO A 274 -1.79 -15.17 6.19
CA PRO A 274 -0.55 -14.98 6.95
C PRO A 274 0.62 -14.51 6.07
N GLN A 275 0.45 -14.59 4.75
CA GLN A 275 1.44 -14.14 3.76
C GLN A 275 1.17 -12.71 3.27
N SER A 276 0.16 -12.02 3.78
CA SER A 276 -0.12 -10.63 3.42
C SER A 276 0.59 -9.67 4.38
N PRO A 277 1.62 -8.95 3.94
CA PRO A 277 2.30 -7.97 4.79
C PRO A 277 1.35 -6.87 5.26
N GLN A 278 0.39 -6.48 4.42
CA GLN A 278 -0.60 -5.45 4.75
C GLN A 278 -1.52 -5.85 5.90
N MET A 279 -2.00 -7.10 5.91
CA MET A 279 -2.92 -7.56 6.97
C MET A 279 -2.20 -7.69 8.31
N GLN A 280 -0.95 -8.16 8.30
CA GLN A 280 -0.10 -8.20 9.50
C GLN A 280 0.23 -6.79 10.01
N TYR A 281 0.52 -5.86 9.10
CA TYR A 281 0.75 -4.46 9.44
C TYR A 281 -0.48 -3.82 10.11
N ASN A 282 -1.68 -3.97 9.51
CA ASN A 282 -2.89 -3.38 10.05
C ASN A 282 -3.23 -3.90 11.46
N LEU A 283 -3.04 -5.20 11.67
CA LEU A 283 -3.20 -5.81 12.99
C LEU A 283 -2.19 -5.26 14.00
N ALA A 284 -0.91 -5.24 13.64
CA ALA A 284 0.15 -4.74 14.50
C ALA A 284 0.01 -3.26 14.83
N LEU A 285 -0.36 -2.43 13.84
CA LEU A 285 -0.62 -1.00 14.04
C LEU A 285 -1.79 -0.78 15.02
N THR A 286 -2.83 -1.61 14.91
CA THR A 286 -3.96 -1.55 15.84
C THR A 286 -3.55 -1.90 17.27
N TYR A 287 -2.76 -2.97 17.45
CA TYR A 287 -2.17 -3.31 18.75
C TYR A 287 -1.25 -2.19 19.28
N TYR A 288 -0.40 -1.62 18.42
CA TYR A 288 0.49 -0.52 18.80
C TYR A 288 -0.30 0.71 19.31
N ARG A 289 -1.36 1.09 18.58
CA ARG A 289 -2.23 2.21 18.99
C ARG A 289 -3.02 1.95 20.27
N LEU A 290 -3.22 0.68 20.62
CA LEU A 290 -3.79 0.24 21.91
C LEU A 290 -2.75 0.10 23.02
N ASN A 291 -1.49 0.45 22.76
CA ASN A 291 -0.34 0.23 23.64
C ASN A 291 -0.09 -1.25 24.01
N GLN A 292 -0.56 -2.18 23.18
CA GLN A 292 -0.35 -3.61 23.32
C GLN A 292 0.90 -4.00 22.51
N PHE A 293 2.08 -3.62 23.02
CA PHE A 293 3.32 -3.68 22.24
C PHE A 293 3.83 -5.10 22.00
N GLU A 294 3.66 -6.03 22.96
CA GLU A 294 4.06 -7.44 22.77
C GLU A 294 3.20 -8.13 21.69
N PRO A 295 1.85 -8.08 21.69
CA PRO A 295 1.05 -8.58 20.58
C PRO A 295 1.37 -7.90 19.24
N ALA A 296 1.70 -6.61 19.24
CA ALA A 296 2.12 -5.89 18.02
C ALA A 296 3.44 -6.46 17.46
N ARG A 297 4.43 -6.71 18.34
CA ARG A 297 5.70 -7.33 17.97
C ARG A 297 5.50 -8.72 17.37
N GLU A 298 4.68 -9.55 18.01
CA GLU A 298 4.40 -10.92 17.55
C GLU A 298 3.75 -10.92 16.17
N ALA A 299 2.79 -10.03 15.92
CA ALA A 299 2.13 -9.91 14.63
C ALA A 299 3.11 -9.58 13.48
N LEU A 300 4.18 -8.81 13.74
CA LEU A 300 5.15 -8.42 12.70
C LEU A 300 6.38 -9.31 12.62
N ALA A 301 6.71 -10.09 13.65
CA ALA A 301 7.99 -10.79 13.76
C ALA A 301 8.35 -11.65 12.54
N ASN A 302 7.38 -12.34 11.94
CA ASN A 302 7.57 -13.17 10.74
C ASN A 302 7.55 -12.33 9.46
N SER A 303 6.74 -11.28 9.44
CA SER A 303 6.58 -10.41 8.27
C SER A 303 7.85 -9.61 7.99
N VAL A 304 8.47 -9.04 9.02
CA VAL A 304 9.73 -8.29 8.88
C VAL A 304 10.87 -9.19 8.40
N LYS A 305 10.94 -10.44 8.87
CA LYS A 305 11.95 -11.40 8.38
C LYS A 305 11.77 -11.77 6.91
N ARG A 306 10.52 -11.86 6.47
CA ARG A 306 10.18 -12.25 5.09
C ARG A 306 10.26 -11.09 4.11
N TRP A 307 9.94 -9.89 4.56
CA TRP A 307 9.93 -8.66 3.75
C TRP A 307 10.69 -7.54 4.48
N PRO A 308 12.03 -7.71 4.68
CA PRO A 308 12.83 -6.74 5.43
C PRO A 308 12.85 -5.36 4.77
N ASP A 309 12.72 -5.30 3.45
CA ASP A 309 12.81 -4.05 2.67
C ASP A 309 11.44 -3.35 2.52
N LEU A 310 10.40 -3.79 3.24
CA LEU A 310 9.15 -3.06 3.32
C LEU A 310 9.24 -2.00 4.44
N PHE A 311 9.48 -0.76 4.03
CA PHE A 311 9.67 0.39 4.92
C PHE A 311 8.66 0.44 6.07
N GLN A 312 7.34 0.38 5.76
CA GLN A 312 6.28 0.51 6.78
C GLN A 312 6.34 -0.58 7.85
N LEU A 313 6.63 -1.83 7.44
CA LEU A 313 6.76 -2.94 8.39
C LEU A 313 7.96 -2.73 9.30
N THR A 314 9.10 -2.37 8.71
CA THR A 314 10.37 -2.26 9.41
C THR A 314 10.37 -1.05 10.34
N SER A 315 9.79 0.09 9.91
CA SER A 315 9.62 1.28 10.72
C SER A 315 8.69 1.02 11.92
N LEU A 316 7.50 0.44 11.69
CA LEU A 316 6.58 0.11 12.78
C LEU A 316 7.18 -0.91 13.75
N TYR A 317 7.90 -1.90 13.24
CA TYR A 317 8.56 -2.90 14.08
C TYR A 317 9.62 -2.26 14.98
N GLY A 318 10.43 -1.36 14.43
CA GLY A 318 11.41 -0.59 15.18
C GLY A 318 10.77 0.29 16.27
N ALA A 319 9.65 0.97 15.94
CA ALA A 319 8.87 1.74 16.91
C ALA A 319 8.32 0.87 18.05
N ILE A 320 7.83 -0.32 17.74
CA ILE A 320 7.34 -1.29 18.74
C ILE A 320 8.49 -1.75 19.67
N LEU A 321 9.64 -2.09 19.09
CA LEU A 321 10.82 -2.52 19.85
C LEU A 321 11.32 -1.41 20.78
N ALA A 322 11.30 -0.15 20.33
CA ALA A 322 11.65 1.00 21.15
C ALA A 322 10.67 1.16 22.34
N LYS A 323 9.36 0.98 22.11
CA LYS A 323 8.35 0.99 23.19
C LYS A 323 8.53 -0.16 24.21
N LEU A 324 9.08 -1.28 23.77
CA LEU A 324 9.42 -2.43 24.62
C LEU A 324 10.77 -2.28 25.34
N GLY A 325 11.51 -1.18 25.14
CA GLY A 325 12.83 -0.96 25.71
C GLY A 325 13.93 -1.88 25.13
N GLN A 326 13.68 -2.48 23.97
CA GLN A 326 14.64 -3.32 23.25
C GLN A 326 15.50 -2.43 22.34
N ASP A 327 16.35 -1.58 22.93
CA ASP A 327 16.99 -0.46 22.26
C ASP A 327 17.88 -0.87 21.08
N LEU A 328 18.73 -1.89 21.21
CA LEU A 328 19.61 -2.31 20.12
C LEU A 328 18.84 -2.93 18.94
N PRO A 329 17.89 -3.85 19.14
CA PRO A 329 16.99 -4.30 18.07
C PRO A 329 16.15 -3.16 17.45
N ALA A 330 15.68 -2.21 18.27
CA ALA A 330 14.94 -1.05 17.78
C ALA A 330 15.81 -0.17 16.86
N TYR A 331 17.04 0.12 17.29
CA TYR A 331 18.02 0.85 16.49
C TYR A 331 18.26 0.16 15.16
N GLN A 332 18.53 -1.15 15.15
CA GLN A 332 18.79 -1.88 13.90
C GLN A 332 17.61 -1.80 12.93
N ALA A 333 16.38 -1.96 13.42
CA ALA A 333 15.19 -1.88 12.59
C ALA A 333 14.92 -0.46 12.09
N LEU A 334 15.07 0.57 12.95
CA LEU A 334 14.85 1.97 12.58
C LEU A 334 15.93 2.49 11.64
N HIS A 335 17.20 2.10 11.84
CA HIS A 335 18.30 2.44 10.95
C HIS A 335 18.06 1.87 9.55
N HIS A 336 17.68 0.60 9.45
CA HIS A 336 17.32 0.00 8.17
C HIS A 336 16.10 0.68 7.52
N ALA A 337 15.05 0.96 8.29
CA ALA A 337 13.89 1.70 7.79
C ALA A 337 14.27 3.10 7.28
N HIS A 338 15.15 3.81 7.99
CA HIS A 338 15.64 5.11 7.55
C HIS A 338 16.46 5.03 6.25
N GLN A 339 17.24 3.96 6.04
CA GLN A 339 17.92 3.71 4.76
C GLN A 339 16.93 3.48 3.62
N LEU A 340 15.81 2.81 3.88
CA LEU A 340 14.75 2.57 2.88
C LEU A 340 13.98 3.85 2.52
N ASN A 341 13.74 4.71 3.50
CA ASN A 341 13.09 6.02 3.31
C ASN A 341 13.70 7.10 4.21
N PRO A 342 14.78 7.76 3.77
CA PRO A 342 15.45 8.81 4.54
C PRO A 342 14.61 10.07 4.78
N GLN A 343 13.54 10.26 4.02
CA GLN A 343 12.70 11.45 4.09
C GLN A 343 11.55 11.31 5.11
N ASP A 344 11.38 10.13 5.73
CA ASP A 344 10.32 9.93 6.72
C ASP A 344 10.69 10.56 8.07
N PRO A 345 10.02 11.65 8.48
CA PRO A 345 10.40 12.40 9.67
C PRO A 345 10.14 11.63 10.97
N GLU A 346 9.14 10.74 10.97
CA GLU A 346 8.79 9.94 12.15
C GLU A 346 9.87 8.89 12.42
N THR A 347 10.29 8.15 11.39
CA THR A 347 11.39 7.18 11.50
C THR A 347 12.70 7.86 11.89
N ALA A 348 13.03 9.00 11.26
CA ALA A 348 14.24 9.75 11.61
C ALA A 348 14.23 10.24 13.08
N ASN A 349 13.05 10.68 13.55
CA ASN A 349 12.88 11.08 14.95
C ASN A 349 13.04 9.92 15.93
N LEU A 350 12.41 8.78 15.63
CA LEU A 350 12.52 7.58 16.47
C LEU A 350 13.96 7.04 16.46
N LEU A 351 14.61 7.05 15.32
CA LEU A 351 16.01 6.65 15.19
C LEU A 351 16.90 7.57 16.04
N TYR A 352 16.74 8.89 15.92
CA TYR A 352 17.48 9.86 16.74
C TYR A 352 17.35 9.55 18.26
N VAL A 353 16.12 9.41 18.74
CA VAL A 353 15.87 9.16 20.18
C VAL A 353 16.48 7.83 20.62
N THR A 354 16.36 6.79 19.82
CA THR A 354 16.89 5.45 20.12
C THR A 354 18.43 5.47 20.11
N THR A 355 19.02 6.10 19.10
CA THR A 355 20.48 6.24 18.96
C THR A 355 21.07 7.03 20.12
N PHE A 356 20.44 8.15 20.48
CA PHE A 356 20.86 8.95 21.63
C PHE A 356 20.74 8.19 22.95
N GLY A 357 19.68 7.41 23.14
CA GLY A 357 19.51 6.54 24.31
C GLY A 357 20.59 5.45 24.42
N LEU A 358 20.98 4.86 23.27
CA LEU A 358 22.10 3.91 23.23
C LEU A 358 23.43 4.59 23.56
N ALA A 359 23.67 5.79 23.03
CA ALA A 359 24.85 6.58 23.37
C ALA A 359 24.96 6.83 24.88
N GLN A 360 23.84 7.17 25.52
CA GLN A 360 23.79 7.39 26.97
C GLN A 360 24.16 6.13 27.75
N LYS A 361 23.56 4.99 27.37
CA LYS A 361 23.84 3.69 28.02
C LYS A 361 25.30 3.28 27.85
N SER A 362 25.84 3.39 26.64
CA SER A 362 27.24 3.07 26.34
C SER A 362 28.21 3.98 27.12
N LYS A 363 27.93 5.28 27.21
CA LYS A 363 28.71 6.22 28.02
C LYS A 363 28.72 5.83 29.48
N SER A 364 27.54 5.51 30.07
CA SER A 364 27.42 5.12 31.46
C SER A 364 28.12 3.81 31.76
N ALA A 365 28.23 2.92 30.76
CA ALA A 365 29.00 1.67 30.85
C ALA A 365 30.51 1.83 30.60
N GLY A 366 31.00 3.03 30.33
CA GLY A 366 32.40 3.29 29.98
C GLY A 366 32.79 2.86 28.57
N GLN A 367 31.83 2.50 27.73
CA GLN A 367 31.99 2.10 26.32
C GLN A 367 32.04 3.36 25.44
N TYR A 368 33.07 4.17 25.60
CA TYR A 368 33.15 5.49 24.97
C TYR A 368 33.18 5.44 23.44
N ALA A 369 33.80 4.42 22.85
CA ALA A 369 33.86 4.27 21.40
C ALA A 369 32.46 4.05 20.80
N ASP A 370 31.66 3.16 21.41
CA ASP A 370 30.29 2.89 20.98
C ASP A 370 29.41 4.13 21.19
N SER A 371 29.58 4.82 22.32
CA SER A 371 28.84 6.05 22.59
C SER A 371 29.14 7.14 21.56
N LEU A 372 30.39 7.33 21.18
CA LEU A 372 30.78 8.30 20.13
C LEU A 372 30.16 7.95 18.78
N HIS A 373 30.19 6.67 18.40
CA HIS A 373 29.56 6.20 17.16
C HIS A 373 28.06 6.57 17.10
N TYR A 374 27.32 6.29 18.16
CA TYR A 374 25.90 6.65 18.22
C TYR A 374 25.66 8.16 18.24
N LEU A 375 26.54 8.94 18.90
CA LEU A 375 26.43 10.40 18.94
C LEU A 375 26.72 11.05 17.57
N GLU A 376 27.67 10.51 16.82
CA GLU A 376 27.96 10.95 15.45
C GLU A 376 26.74 10.72 14.55
N GLU A 377 26.08 9.56 14.63
CA GLU A 377 24.85 9.29 13.91
C GLU A 377 23.72 10.21 14.36
N ALA A 378 23.52 10.39 15.67
CA ALA A 378 22.49 11.30 16.19
C ALA A 378 22.70 12.73 15.68
N SER A 379 23.94 13.21 15.64
CA SER A 379 24.26 14.55 15.11
C SER A 379 23.99 14.67 13.60
N SER A 380 24.15 13.60 12.84
CA SER A 380 23.82 13.58 11.41
C SER A 380 22.30 13.57 11.15
N LEU A 381 21.53 12.90 12.00
CA LEU A 381 20.06 12.87 11.91
C LEU A 381 19.43 14.22 12.27
N ARG A 382 20.04 14.96 13.22
CA ARG A 382 19.60 16.28 13.66
C ARG A 382 20.76 17.26 13.77
N PRO A 383 21.25 17.80 12.65
CA PRO A 383 22.44 18.67 12.64
C PRO A 383 22.28 19.98 13.42
N GLN A 384 21.06 20.39 13.76
CA GLN A 384 20.79 21.62 14.51
C GLN A 384 20.73 21.39 16.03
N GLU A 385 20.84 20.14 16.48
CA GLU A 385 20.82 19.81 17.90
C GLU A 385 22.23 19.88 18.50
N ALA A 386 22.41 20.72 19.52
CA ALA A 386 23.71 20.89 20.19
C ALA A 386 24.08 19.74 21.15
N GLU A 387 23.09 19.00 21.60
CA GLU A 387 23.26 18.01 22.67
C GLU A 387 24.20 16.84 22.30
N PRO A 388 24.13 16.22 21.10
CA PRO A 388 25.11 15.22 20.70
C PRO A 388 26.55 15.74 20.76
N HIS A 389 26.80 16.98 20.30
CA HIS A 389 28.10 17.58 20.31
C HIS A 389 28.63 17.85 21.73
N ARG A 390 27.76 18.27 22.66
CA ARG A 390 28.12 18.40 24.09
C ARG A 390 28.59 17.10 24.68
N TRP A 391 27.88 16.01 24.40
CA TRP A 391 28.22 14.70 24.91
C TRP A 391 29.49 14.13 24.28
N MET A 392 29.73 14.37 22.98
CA MET A 392 31.01 14.03 22.33
C MET A 392 32.18 14.80 22.97
N ALA A 393 32.05 16.11 23.22
CA ALA A 393 33.06 16.91 23.88
C ALA A 393 33.38 16.38 25.30
N GLU A 394 32.37 15.97 26.06
CA GLU A 394 32.58 15.38 27.39
C GLU A 394 33.32 14.04 27.30
N ILE A 395 32.93 13.14 26.38
CA ILE A 395 33.63 11.86 26.19
C ILE A 395 35.09 12.09 25.74
N TYR A 396 35.35 13.00 24.83
CA TYR A 396 36.69 13.33 24.41
C TYR A 396 37.56 13.92 25.56
N THR A 397 36.93 14.64 26.47
CA THR A 397 37.60 15.11 27.69
C THR A 397 37.95 13.94 28.61
N LEU A 398 37.01 13.03 28.84
CA LEU A 398 37.19 11.80 29.66
C LEU A 398 38.25 10.85 29.09
N THR A 399 38.41 10.86 27.76
CA THR A 399 39.39 10.02 27.04
C THR A 399 40.70 10.70 26.72
N SER A 400 40.96 11.87 27.34
CA SER A 400 42.22 12.67 27.17
C SER A 400 42.49 13.10 25.72
N ARG A 401 41.45 13.51 24.99
CA ARG A 401 41.49 14.00 23.61
C ARG A 401 41.08 15.48 23.54
N PRO A 402 41.89 16.42 24.07
CA PRO A 402 41.49 17.80 24.29
C PRO A 402 41.19 18.59 22.99
N ALA A 403 41.87 18.29 21.91
CA ALA A 403 41.64 18.95 20.62
C ALA A 403 40.23 18.64 20.08
N GLN A 404 39.81 17.37 20.10
CA GLN A 404 38.49 16.92 19.67
C GLN A 404 37.40 17.44 20.61
N ALA A 405 37.67 17.45 21.93
CA ALA A 405 36.77 18.04 22.91
C ALA A 405 36.49 19.53 22.64
N ALA A 406 37.54 20.31 22.32
CA ALA A 406 37.40 21.74 21.99
C ALA A 406 36.60 21.96 20.70
N GLU A 407 36.85 21.16 19.68
CA GLU A 407 36.12 21.21 18.40
C GLU A 407 34.62 20.96 18.61
N GLU A 408 34.27 19.87 19.28
CA GLU A 408 32.84 19.49 19.52
C GLU A 408 32.14 20.52 20.42
N LYS A 409 32.84 21.06 21.41
CA LYS A 409 32.33 22.16 22.23
C LYS A 409 32.02 23.38 21.40
N GLN A 410 32.95 23.79 20.49
CA GLN A 410 32.70 24.89 19.59
C GLN A 410 31.49 24.69 18.68
N LYS A 411 31.28 23.46 18.16
CA LYS A 411 30.08 23.12 17.37
C LYS A 411 28.84 23.34 18.23
N ALA A 412 28.80 22.79 19.43
CA ALA A 412 27.65 22.92 20.34
C ALA A 412 27.35 24.38 20.69
N ASP A 413 28.41 25.20 20.98
CA ASP A 413 28.26 26.61 21.32
C ASP A 413 27.68 27.42 20.15
N ARG A 414 28.12 27.15 18.90
CA ARG A 414 27.55 27.77 17.69
C ARG A 414 26.07 27.50 17.52
N LEU A 415 25.63 26.26 17.76
CA LEU A 415 24.22 25.87 17.64
C LEU A 415 23.31 26.47 18.72
N THR A 416 23.88 26.92 19.86
CA THR A 416 23.13 27.51 20.96
C THR A 416 23.22 29.04 21.04
N SER A 417 24.05 29.69 20.21
CA SER A 417 24.19 31.14 20.20
C SER A 417 23.01 31.84 19.52
N PRO A 418 22.43 32.91 20.11
CA PRO A 418 21.29 33.63 19.54
C PRO A 418 21.65 34.47 18.32
N GLY A 419 22.16 33.89 17.27
CA GLY A 419 22.63 34.56 16.05
C GLY A 419 23.20 33.62 15.02
N GLY A 420 23.15 32.33 15.26
CA GLY A 420 23.76 31.31 14.41
C GLY A 420 22.77 30.65 13.41
N LEU A 421 21.95 31.43 12.70
CA LEU A 421 21.34 31.01 11.45
C LEU A 421 22.11 31.69 10.30
N PRO A 422 22.60 30.94 9.28
CA PRO A 422 23.20 31.51 8.09
C PRO A 422 22.21 32.28 7.25
#